data_328dc58d9554f6383b8438b99050b83e
#
_entry.id   328dc58d9554f6383b8438b99050b83e
#
_cell.length_a   1.000
_cell.length_b   1.000
_cell.length_c   1.000
_cell.angle_alpha   90.00
_cell.angle_beta   90.00
_cell.angle_gamma   90.00
#
_symmetry.space_group_name_H-M   'P 1'
#
loop_
_entity.id
_entity.type
_entity.pdbx_description
1 polymer ?
#
loop_
_entity_poly.entity_id
_entity_poly.type
_entity_poly.pdbx_seq_one_letter_code
_entity_poly.pdbx_strand_id
1 'polypeptide(L)'
;VLVGDAQQLPSVAAGSILADIPATAISYLHLSRRFDGAGGIGVLAQQVMQNLAQDSWQQLKLTHVEANAQLQWVGDDVYPQWLQQVCDQYFVPMLKAETLSQAFECLAQFRILAATRQGDKGVEGINQHVESLLSRTCAKVRKDQHYQGKPVMVTKNHHGLDLYNGDIGIVWPQADGQLAVCFEHAGGSRMVNVGLLQDLETVYAMTIHKTQGSEFGHVGLVLAPQAEHLLSSQLLYTAITRAKQRCSVCTNQATWQRAVGNKTRRWSGLGQLLSG
;
A
#
# COMPACT_ATOMS: atom_id res chain seq x y z
N VAL A 1 24.09 1.42 -15.50
CA VAL A 1 22.86 2.20 -15.67
C VAL A 1 22.06 2.07 -14.39
N LEU A 2 21.69 3.21 -13.77
CA LEU A 2 20.78 3.27 -12.63
C LEU A 2 19.39 3.59 -13.17
N VAL A 3 18.39 2.82 -12.79
CA VAL A 3 16.99 3.01 -13.16
C VAL A 3 16.16 3.13 -11.89
N GLY A 4 15.33 4.16 -11.81
CA GLY A 4 14.45 4.36 -10.64
C GLY A 4 13.62 5.63 -10.79
N ASP A 5 12.78 5.89 -9.80
CA ASP A 5 11.92 7.06 -9.72
C ASP A 5 12.34 7.93 -8.53
N ALA A 6 13.00 9.06 -8.82
CA ALA A 6 13.46 10.01 -7.80
C ALA A 6 12.31 10.71 -7.04
N GLN A 7 11.08 10.61 -7.55
CA GLN A 7 9.88 11.21 -6.95
C GLN A 7 9.22 10.30 -5.93
N GLN A 8 9.50 8.98 -5.98
CA GLN A 8 9.02 8.03 -4.96
C GLN A 8 9.83 8.17 -3.66
N LEU A 9 9.29 7.57 -2.60
CA LEU A 9 10.01 7.48 -1.33
C LEU A 9 11.40 6.88 -1.56
N PRO A 10 12.46 7.53 -1.08
CA PRO A 10 13.79 6.93 -1.10
C PRO A 10 13.83 5.69 -0.19
N SER A 11 14.85 4.85 -0.38
CA SER A 11 15.13 3.74 0.53
C SER A 11 15.25 4.21 1.98
N VAL A 12 14.97 3.34 2.95
CA VAL A 12 15.04 3.66 4.39
C VAL A 12 16.47 4.02 4.82
N ALA A 13 17.48 3.60 4.07
CA ALA A 13 18.88 3.98 4.30
C ALA A 13 19.12 5.47 4.03
N ALA A 14 20.17 6.02 4.64
CA ALA A 14 20.54 7.43 4.50
C ALA A 14 20.82 7.81 3.04
N GLY A 15 20.32 8.99 2.63
CA GLY A 15 20.54 9.55 1.30
C GLY A 15 19.47 9.18 0.27
N SER A 16 19.51 9.89 -0.86
CA SER A 16 18.66 9.66 -2.03
C SER A 16 19.49 9.78 -3.28
N ILE A 17 20.29 8.75 -3.57
CA ILE A 17 21.28 8.75 -4.67
C ILE A 17 20.66 9.23 -5.98
N LEU A 18 19.49 8.72 -6.37
CA LEU A 18 18.84 9.12 -7.63
C LEU A 18 18.39 10.58 -7.66
N ALA A 19 17.98 11.15 -6.53
CA ALA A 19 17.56 12.54 -6.45
C ALA A 19 18.74 13.52 -6.41
N ASP A 20 19.94 13.04 -6.05
CA ASP A 20 21.15 13.82 -5.90
C ASP A 20 22.09 13.80 -7.13
N ILE A 21 21.78 12.95 -8.12
CA ILE A 21 22.50 12.92 -9.40
C ILE A 21 22.20 14.21 -10.18
N PRO A 22 23.24 14.91 -10.75
CA PRO A 22 23.03 16.11 -11.55
C PRO A 22 22.10 15.85 -12.74
N ALA A 23 21.23 16.79 -13.05
CA ALA A 23 20.29 16.70 -14.17
C ALA A 23 20.98 16.42 -15.53
N THR A 24 22.24 16.84 -15.69
CA THR A 24 23.06 16.58 -16.88
C THR A 24 23.41 15.12 -17.10
N ALA A 25 23.31 14.28 -16.04
CA ALA A 25 23.61 12.86 -16.10
C ALA A 25 22.34 11.98 -16.10
N ILE A 26 21.15 12.60 -16.18
CA ILE A 26 19.86 11.90 -16.10
C ILE A 26 19.11 12.00 -17.41
N SER A 27 18.63 10.84 -17.89
CA SER A 27 17.61 10.78 -18.95
C SER A 27 16.25 10.54 -18.30
N TYR A 28 15.32 11.47 -18.49
CA TYR A 28 13.99 11.39 -17.92
C TYR A 28 13.01 10.66 -18.84
N LEU A 29 12.29 9.69 -18.29
CA LEU A 29 11.14 9.06 -18.94
C LEU A 29 9.88 9.81 -18.53
N HIS A 30 9.30 10.59 -19.43
CA HIS A 30 8.16 11.46 -19.14
C HIS A 30 6.80 10.77 -19.33
N LEU A 31 6.75 9.68 -20.11
CA LEU A 31 5.51 8.98 -20.39
C LEU A 31 5.29 7.86 -19.35
N SER A 32 4.27 8.03 -18.53
CA SER A 32 3.77 6.94 -17.70
C SER A 32 2.92 6.00 -18.55
N ARG A 33 3.27 4.71 -18.59
CA ARG A 33 2.41 3.69 -19.20
C ARG A 33 1.29 3.23 -18.26
N ARG A 34 1.33 3.63 -16.99
CA ARG A 34 0.31 3.28 -15.99
C ARG A 34 -0.91 4.17 -16.05
N PHE A 35 -0.67 5.45 -16.38
CA PHE A 35 -1.71 6.48 -16.43
C PHE A 35 -1.65 7.13 -17.80
N ASP A 36 -2.78 7.22 -18.46
CA ASP A 36 -2.95 7.89 -19.74
C ASP A 36 -2.75 9.42 -19.68
N GLY A 37 -2.33 9.95 -18.52
CA GLY A 37 -2.10 11.37 -18.26
C GLY A 37 -3.39 12.19 -18.14
N ALA A 38 -4.50 11.66 -18.60
CA ALA A 38 -5.83 12.30 -18.55
C ALA A 38 -6.69 11.73 -17.44
N GLY A 39 -6.33 10.57 -16.86
CA GLY A 39 -7.07 9.90 -15.80
C GLY A 39 -6.84 10.51 -14.41
N GLY A 40 -7.85 10.41 -13.53
CA GLY A 40 -7.88 11.04 -12.21
C GLY A 40 -6.68 10.72 -11.31
N ILE A 41 -6.17 9.46 -11.31
CA ILE A 41 -5.01 9.04 -10.51
C ILE A 41 -3.72 9.74 -10.96
N GLY A 42 -3.49 9.82 -12.28
CA GLY A 42 -2.30 10.48 -12.85
C GLY A 42 -2.28 11.98 -12.57
N VAL A 43 -3.41 12.65 -12.76
CA VAL A 43 -3.57 14.09 -12.46
C VAL A 43 -3.33 14.36 -10.97
N LEU A 44 -3.95 13.56 -10.08
CA LEU A 44 -3.75 13.70 -8.63
C LEU A 44 -2.29 13.53 -8.25
N ALA A 45 -1.60 12.51 -8.79
CA ALA A 45 -0.19 12.25 -8.51
C ALA A 45 0.70 13.45 -8.94
N GLN A 46 0.45 14.04 -10.13
CA GLN A 46 1.17 15.21 -10.61
C GLN A 46 0.92 16.44 -9.72
N GLN A 47 -0.33 16.71 -9.35
CA GLN A 47 -0.68 17.84 -8.48
C GLN A 47 0.00 17.73 -7.12
N VAL A 48 0.05 16.51 -6.55
CA VAL A 48 0.75 16.23 -5.28
C VAL A 48 2.25 16.55 -5.42
N MET A 49 2.89 16.11 -6.50
CA MET A 49 4.32 16.37 -6.72
C MET A 49 4.65 17.84 -6.97
N GLN A 50 3.75 18.57 -7.60
CA GLN A 50 3.84 20.01 -7.82
C GLN A 50 3.47 20.82 -6.57
N ASN A 51 3.08 20.16 -5.46
CA ASN A 51 2.59 20.77 -4.20
C ASN A 51 1.35 21.64 -4.38
N LEU A 52 0.49 21.31 -5.33
CA LEU A 52 -0.78 21.97 -5.59
C LEU A 52 -1.84 21.44 -4.61
N ALA A 53 -1.71 21.81 -3.33
CA ALA A 53 -2.52 21.25 -2.25
C ALA A 53 -4.00 21.52 -2.42
N GLN A 54 -4.37 22.75 -2.87
CA GLN A 54 -5.77 23.13 -3.06
C GLN A 54 -6.36 22.43 -4.29
N ASP A 55 -5.65 22.40 -5.41
CA ASP A 55 -6.13 21.80 -6.67
C ASP A 55 -6.30 20.29 -6.51
N SER A 56 -5.34 19.62 -5.88
CA SER A 56 -5.41 18.18 -5.59
C SER A 56 -6.55 17.83 -4.64
N TRP A 57 -6.86 18.71 -3.68
CA TRP A 57 -8.03 18.56 -2.82
C TRP A 57 -9.34 18.71 -3.58
N GLN A 58 -9.45 19.71 -4.45
CA GLN A 58 -10.63 19.88 -5.31
C GLN A 58 -10.81 18.67 -6.25
N GLN A 59 -9.73 18.17 -6.83
CA GLN A 59 -9.75 16.96 -7.66
C GLN A 59 -10.35 15.76 -6.91
N LEU A 60 -9.96 15.52 -5.66
CA LEU A 60 -10.53 14.46 -4.83
C LEU A 60 -12.03 14.66 -4.56
N LYS A 61 -12.48 15.89 -4.35
CA LYS A 61 -13.91 16.21 -4.07
C LYS A 61 -14.79 16.06 -5.31
N LEU A 62 -14.32 16.48 -6.49
CA LEU A 62 -15.08 16.43 -7.73
C LEU A 62 -15.36 14.99 -8.18
N THR A 63 -14.41 14.08 -8.00
CA THR A 63 -14.54 12.68 -8.41
C THR A 63 -15.46 11.85 -7.51
N HIS A 64 -15.88 12.38 -6.38
CA HIS A 64 -16.83 11.70 -5.48
C HIS A 64 -18.24 11.50 -6.11
N VAL A 65 -18.55 12.23 -7.17
CA VAL A 65 -19.88 12.26 -7.79
C VAL A 65 -20.04 11.23 -8.93
N GLU A 66 -18.96 10.68 -9.47
CA GLU A 66 -19.01 9.79 -10.64
C GLU A 66 -18.90 8.30 -10.24
N ALA A 67 -19.89 7.50 -10.60
CA ALA A 67 -20.01 6.08 -10.24
C ALA A 67 -18.82 5.19 -10.69
N ASN A 68 -18.02 5.63 -11.67
CA ASN A 68 -16.84 4.94 -12.20
C ASN A 68 -15.54 5.75 -12.02
N ALA A 69 -15.50 6.68 -11.07
CA ALA A 69 -14.33 7.51 -10.86
C ALA A 69 -13.11 6.66 -10.39
N GLN A 70 -11.95 6.94 -11.00
CA GLN A 70 -10.67 6.37 -10.56
C GLN A 70 -10.30 6.81 -9.16
N LEU A 71 -10.82 7.94 -8.69
CA LEU A 71 -10.58 8.52 -7.38
C LEU A 71 -11.85 8.53 -6.54
N GLN A 72 -11.69 8.33 -5.24
CA GLN A 72 -12.75 8.47 -4.25
C GLN A 72 -12.18 9.14 -3.00
N TRP A 73 -12.80 10.27 -2.60
CA TRP A 73 -12.55 10.79 -1.26
C TRP A 73 -13.50 10.15 -0.24
N VAL A 74 -12.94 9.79 0.93
CA VAL A 74 -13.66 9.20 2.05
C VAL A 74 -13.41 10.08 3.28
N GLY A 75 -14.45 10.75 3.75
CA GLY A 75 -14.43 11.55 4.99
C GLY A 75 -14.35 10.66 6.24
N ASP A 76 -13.96 11.26 7.37
CA ASP A 76 -13.83 10.55 8.64
C ASP A 76 -15.16 9.96 9.13
N ASP A 77 -16.26 10.63 8.84
CA ASP A 77 -17.64 10.25 9.19
C ASP A 77 -18.13 9.00 8.44
N VAL A 78 -17.70 8.81 7.20
CA VAL A 78 -18.07 7.67 6.36
C VAL A 78 -17.01 6.57 6.31
N TYR A 79 -15.85 6.79 6.93
CA TYR A 79 -14.75 5.82 6.95
C TYR A 79 -15.15 4.42 7.46
N PRO A 80 -15.93 4.26 8.56
CA PRO A 80 -16.34 2.94 9.03
C PRO A 80 -17.19 2.17 8.02
N GLN A 81 -18.11 2.86 7.33
CA GLN A 81 -18.94 2.27 6.28
C GLN A 81 -18.12 1.89 5.06
N TRP A 82 -17.19 2.76 4.65
CA TRP A 82 -16.25 2.46 3.58
C TRP A 82 -15.39 1.23 3.90
N LEU A 83 -14.88 1.12 5.13
CA LEU A 83 -14.07 -0.04 5.55
C LEU A 83 -14.88 -1.33 5.49
N GLN A 84 -16.16 -1.32 5.91
CA GLN A 84 -17.06 -2.46 5.76
C GLN A 84 -17.25 -2.82 4.28
N GLN A 85 -17.52 -1.82 3.43
CA GLN A 85 -17.74 -2.04 1.99
C GLN A 85 -16.53 -2.68 1.30
N VAL A 86 -15.30 -2.22 1.58
CA VAL A 86 -14.09 -2.83 0.99
C VAL A 86 -13.80 -4.21 1.56
N CYS A 87 -14.14 -4.48 2.82
CA CYS A 87 -14.09 -5.83 3.38
C CYS A 87 -15.02 -6.78 2.61
N ASP A 88 -16.27 -6.38 2.40
CA ASP A 88 -17.27 -7.19 1.71
C ASP A 88 -16.91 -7.39 0.22
N GLN A 89 -16.36 -6.37 -0.40
CA GLN A 89 -16.01 -6.39 -1.83
C GLN A 89 -14.75 -7.19 -2.13
N TYR A 90 -13.71 -7.14 -1.29
CA TYR A 90 -12.39 -7.68 -1.62
C TYR A 90 -11.94 -8.81 -0.68
N PHE A 91 -12.14 -8.64 0.63
CA PHE A 91 -11.59 -9.60 1.60
C PHE A 91 -12.53 -10.80 1.84
N VAL A 92 -13.85 -10.58 1.83
CA VAL A 92 -14.82 -11.69 1.92
C VAL A 92 -14.70 -12.65 0.74
N PRO A 93 -14.61 -12.21 -0.55
CA PRO A 93 -14.33 -13.11 -1.67
C PRO A 93 -13.03 -13.89 -1.52
N MET A 94 -11.94 -13.23 -1.08
CA MET A 94 -10.66 -13.89 -0.84
C MET A 94 -10.78 -15.00 0.22
N LEU A 95 -11.50 -14.75 1.32
CA LEU A 95 -11.76 -15.76 2.35
C LEU A 95 -12.64 -16.92 1.87
N LYS A 96 -13.55 -16.67 0.91
CA LYS A 96 -14.45 -17.66 0.33
C LYS A 96 -13.86 -18.35 -0.91
N ALA A 97 -12.66 -17.97 -1.34
CA ALA A 97 -12.01 -18.57 -2.50
C ALA A 97 -11.89 -20.10 -2.33
N GLU A 98 -12.20 -20.83 -3.39
CA GLU A 98 -12.12 -22.29 -3.42
C GLU A 98 -10.72 -22.78 -3.75
N THR A 99 -9.96 -21.95 -4.47
CA THR A 99 -8.57 -22.23 -4.85
C THR A 99 -7.63 -21.14 -4.36
N LEU A 100 -6.38 -21.53 -4.15
CA LEU A 100 -5.33 -20.60 -3.75
C LEU A 100 -5.08 -19.52 -4.82
N SER A 101 -5.16 -19.85 -6.11
CA SER A 101 -5.02 -18.89 -7.20
C SER A 101 -6.09 -17.78 -7.12
N GLN A 102 -7.36 -18.14 -6.91
CA GLN A 102 -8.43 -17.16 -6.71
C GLN A 102 -8.18 -16.26 -5.51
N ALA A 103 -7.62 -16.83 -4.41
CA ALA A 103 -7.29 -16.03 -3.23
C ALA A 103 -6.19 -15.00 -3.53
N PHE A 104 -5.14 -15.38 -4.28
CA PHE A 104 -4.09 -14.45 -4.71
C PHE A 104 -4.60 -13.39 -5.70
N GLU A 105 -5.47 -13.76 -6.63
CA GLU A 105 -6.12 -12.80 -7.53
C GLU A 105 -6.91 -11.74 -6.74
N CYS A 106 -7.71 -12.17 -5.74
CA CYS A 106 -8.40 -11.24 -4.84
C CYS A 106 -7.42 -10.34 -4.06
N LEU A 107 -6.33 -10.93 -3.56
CA LEU A 107 -5.30 -10.20 -2.81
C LEU A 107 -4.62 -9.12 -3.65
N ALA A 108 -4.42 -9.36 -4.95
CA ALA A 108 -3.84 -8.41 -5.89
C ALA A 108 -4.79 -7.25 -6.26
N GLN A 109 -6.12 -7.45 -6.08
CA GLN A 109 -7.11 -6.43 -6.45
C GLN A 109 -7.13 -5.24 -5.50
N PHE A 110 -6.88 -5.44 -4.19
CA PHE A 110 -7.06 -4.38 -3.21
C PHE A 110 -6.03 -4.42 -2.09
N ARG A 111 -5.58 -3.23 -1.67
CA ARG A 111 -4.72 -3.06 -0.49
C ARG A 111 -5.01 -1.77 0.24
N ILE A 112 -5.05 -1.84 1.59
CA ILE A 112 -5.09 -0.64 2.42
C ILE A 112 -3.66 -0.21 2.75
N LEU A 113 -3.35 1.05 2.52
CA LEU A 113 -2.04 1.66 2.77
C LEU A 113 -2.17 2.71 3.85
N ALA A 114 -1.32 2.64 4.87
CA ALA A 114 -1.27 3.62 5.95
C ALA A 114 0.14 4.21 6.10
N ALA A 115 0.21 5.44 6.62
CA ALA A 115 1.49 6.12 6.86
C ALA A 115 2.21 5.60 8.11
N THR A 116 1.45 5.09 9.11
CA THR A 116 1.98 4.65 10.42
C THR A 116 1.64 3.20 10.70
N ARG A 117 2.35 2.61 11.68
CA ARG A 117 2.02 1.29 12.22
C ARG A 117 0.95 1.37 13.30
N GLN A 118 1.08 2.33 14.22
CA GLN A 118 0.27 2.46 15.43
C GLN A 118 -0.93 3.38 15.27
N GLY A 119 -1.92 3.23 16.16
CA GLY A 119 -3.16 3.99 16.21
C GLY A 119 -4.29 3.35 15.41
N ASP A 120 -5.51 3.82 15.61
CA ASP A 120 -6.74 3.25 14.99
C ASP A 120 -6.71 3.27 13.46
N LYS A 121 -6.11 4.29 12.88
CA LYS A 121 -5.87 4.45 11.43
C LYS A 121 -4.44 4.09 11.01
N GLY A 122 -3.67 3.44 11.89
CA GLY A 122 -2.40 2.79 11.59
C GLY A 122 -2.61 1.34 11.14
N VAL A 123 -1.56 0.72 10.62
CA VAL A 123 -1.61 -0.66 10.09
C VAL A 123 -2.19 -1.65 11.11
N GLU A 124 -1.75 -1.58 12.36
CA GLU A 124 -2.18 -2.50 13.42
C GLU A 124 -3.68 -2.33 13.73
N GLY A 125 -4.14 -1.09 13.93
CA GLY A 125 -5.55 -0.79 14.19
C GLY A 125 -6.45 -1.17 13.00
N ILE A 126 -6.03 -0.85 11.78
CA ILE A 126 -6.80 -1.21 10.57
C ILE A 126 -6.92 -2.72 10.42
N ASN A 127 -5.81 -3.48 10.58
CA ASN A 127 -5.85 -4.95 10.50
C ASN A 127 -6.78 -5.55 11.56
N GLN A 128 -6.75 -5.04 12.79
CA GLN A 128 -7.66 -5.48 13.86
C GLN A 128 -9.13 -5.17 13.54
N HIS A 129 -9.42 -3.98 13.01
CA HIS A 129 -10.77 -3.61 12.59
C HIS A 129 -11.25 -4.49 11.43
N VAL A 130 -10.42 -4.74 10.42
CA VAL A 130 -10.74 -5.63 9.30
C VAL A 130 -11.04 -7.04 9.81
N GLU A 131 -10.20 -7.64 10.65
CA GLU A 131 -10.46 -8.98 11.22
C GLU A 131 -11.75 -9.00 12.07
N SER A 132 -12.04 -7.90 12.79
CA SER A 132 -13.29 -7.75 13.56
C SER A 132 -14.53 -7.72 12.66
N LEU A 133 -14.46 -7.04 11.52
CA LEU A 133 -15.56 -7.00 10.54
C LEU A 133 -15.73 -8.36 9.86
N LEU A 134 -14.64 -8.97 9.42
CA LEU A 134 -14.64 -10.27 8.75
C LEU A 134 -15.14 -11.40 9.66
N SER A 135 -14.85 -11.37 10.96
CA SER A 135 -15.32 -12.38 11.91
C SER A 135 -16.83 -12.41 12.07
N ARG A 136 -17.52 -11.31 11.78
CA ARG A 136 -19.01 -11.24 11.78
C ARG A 136 -19.61 -11.93 10.57
N THR A 137 -18.89 -11.95 9.45
CA THR A 137 -19.39 -12.49 8.16
C THR A 137 -18.85 -13.90 7.90
N CYS A 138 -17.65 -14.22 8.39
CA CYS A 138 -16.94 -15.48 8.14
C CYS A 138 -16.54 -16.12 9.47
N ALA A 139 -17.26 -17.17 9.88
CA ALA A 139 -17.05 -17.87 11.18
C ALA A 139 -15.65 -18.47 11.37
N LYS A 140 -14.90 -18.71 10.28
CA LYS A 140 -13.51 -19.18 10.33
C LYS A 140 -12.50 -18.11 10.74
N VAL A 141 -12.86 -16.82 10.65
CA VAL A 141 -11.98 -15.71 11.03
C VAL A 141 -11.99 -15.58 12.55
N ARG A 142 -10.83 -15.79 13.18
CA ARG A 142 -10.62 -15.62 14.62
C ARG A 142 -9.43 -14.69 14.82
N LYS A 143 -9.61 -13.69 15.65
CA LYS A 143 -8.52 -12.78 16.04
C LYS A 143 -7.35 -13.57 16.60
N ASP A 144 -6.16 -13.09 16.34
CA ASP A 144 -4.89 -13.64 16.84
C ASP A 144 -4.62 -15.11 16.45
N GLN A 145 -5.39 -15.65 15.49
CA GLN A 145 -5.19 -17.01 14.96
C GLN A 145 -4.90 -16.96 13.45
N HIS A 146 -4.34 -18.06 12.96
CA HIS A 146 -4.24 -18.32 11.54
C HIS A 146 -5.52 -19.01 11.05
N TYR A 147 -6.00 -18.60 9.90
CA TYR A 147 -7.18 -19.16 9.25
C TYR A 147 -6.99 -19.11 7.73
N GLN A 148 -7.69 -19.99 7.02
CA GLN A 148 -7.65 -20.05 5.56
C GLN A 148 -8.01 -18.69 4.93
N GLY A 149 -7.18 -18.22 4.01
CA GLY A 149 -7.36 -16.95 3.30
C GLY A 149 -6.77 -15.74 4.05
N LYS A 150 -6.17 -15.91 5.25
CA LYS A 150 -5.51 -14.81 5.96
C LYS A 150 -4.25 -14.39 5.20
N PRO A 151 -4.15 -13.11 4.75
CA PRO A 151 -2.94 -12.62 4.14
C PRO A 151 -1.92 -12.27 5.23
N VAL A 152 -0.69 -12.72 5.04
CA VAL A 152 0.42 -12.49 5.98
C VAL A 152 1.67 -12.05 5.25
N MET A 153 2.56 -11.35 5.95
CA MET A 153 3.84 -10.89 5.43
C MET A 153 4.97 -11.30 6.37
N VAL A 154 6.05 -11.77 5.78
CA VAL A 154 7.30 -12.07 6.49
C VAL A 154 7.95 -10.76 6.94
N THR A 155 8.35 -10.68 8.22
CA THR A 155 8.95 -9.47 8.79
C THR A 155 10.45 -9.55 8.98
N LYS A 156 11.04 -10.74 8.85
CA LYS A 156 12.49 -11.00 8.92
C LYS A 156 12.91 -11.98 7.83
N ASN A 157 14.17 -11.90 7.42
CA ASN A 157 14.72 -12.83 6.45
C ASN A 157 14.88 -14.22 7.05
N HIS A 158 14.41 -15.25 6.36
CA HIS A 158 14.57 -16.67 6.66
C HIS A 158 15.35 -17.34 5.54
N HIS A 159 16.67 -17.18 5.55
CA HIS A 159 17.53 -17.70 4.47
C HIS A 159 17.39 -19.22 4.26
N GLY A 160 17.17 -20.00 5.32
CA GLY A 160 16.94 -21.46 5.22
C GLY A 160 15.64 -21.84 4.53
N LEU A 161 14.68 -20.92 4.45
CA LEU A 161 13.38 -21.08 3.79
C LEU A 161 13.30 -20.27 2.50
N ASP A 162 14.35 -19.53 2.13
CA ASP A 162 14.37 -18.61 1.00
C ASP A 162 13.18 -17.65 1.02
N LEU A 163 12.90 -17.10 2.21
CA LEU A 163 11.88 -16.10 2.46
C LEU A 163 12.54 -14.83 2.99
N TYR A 164 12.05 -13.70 2.50
CA TYR A 164 12.63 -12.40 2.79
C TYR A 164 11.61 -11.46 3.43
N ASN A 165 12.11 -10.48 4.17
CA ASN A 165 11.27 -9.43 4.74
C ASN A 165 10.49 -8.72 3.63
N GLY A 166 9.17 -8.71 3.74
CA GLY A 166 8.26 -8.15 2.75
C GLY A 166 7.56 -9.19 1.87
N ASP A 167 8.00 -10.47 1.90
CA ASP A 167 7.29 -11.54 1.17
C ASP A 167 5.89 -11.70 1.72
N ILE A 168 4.90 -11.67 0.83
CA ILE A 168 3.48 -11.78 1.18
C ILE A 168 2.99 -13.16 0.74
N GLY A 169 2.30 -13.84 1.67
CA GLY A 169 1.66 -15.11 1.43
C GLY A 169 0.24 -15.16 1.97
N ILE A 170 -0.46 -16.23 1.63
CA ILE A 170 -1.81 -16.51 2.11
C ILE A 170 -1.77 -17.81 2.92
N VAL A 171 -2.39 -17.77 4.10
CA VAL A 171 -2.59 -18.97 4.92
C VAL A 171 -3.59 -19.89 4.23
N TRP A 172 -3.20 -21.14 3.98
CA TRP A 172 -4.01 -22.10 3.23
C TRP A 172 -3.91 -23.50 3.83
N PRO A 173 -5.01 -24.29 3.85
CA PRO A 173 -4.96 -25.65 4.34
C PRO A 173 -4.21 -26.56 3.36
N GLN A 174 -3.41 -27.48 3.89
CA GLN A 174 -2.79 -28.57 3.17
C GLN A 174 -3.74 -29.79 3.10
N ALA A 175 -3.33 -30.82 2.36
CA ALA A 175 -4.10 -32.04 2.20
C ALA A 175 -4.37 -32.79 3.54
N ASP A 176 -3.48 -32.64 4.52
CA ASP A 176 -3.61 -33.19 5.85
C ASP A 176 -4.44 -32.31 6.82
N GLY A 177 -4.96 -31.18 6.35
CA GLY A 177 -5.74 -30.23 7.11
C GLY A 177 -4.92 -29.24 7.93
N GLN A 178 -3.58 -29.37 7.97
CA GLN A 178 -2.72 -28.39 8.63
C GLN A 178 -2.66 -27.09 7.82
N LEU A 179 -2.46 -25.97 8.52
CA LEU A 179 -2.31 -24.66 7.88
C LEU A 179 -0.84 -24.42 7.49
N ALA A 180 -0.64 -23.98 6.26
CA ALA A 180 0.63 -23.46 5.76
C ALA A 180 0.45 -22.06 5.20
N VAL A 181 1.51 -21.30 5.08
CA VAL A 181 1.55 -20.06 4.29
C VAL A 181 2.06 -20.41 2.92
N CYS A 182 1.28 -20.06 1.91
CA CYS A 182 1.70 -20.17 0.52
C CYS A 182 2.22 -18.82 0.04
N PHE A 183 3.40 -18.82 -0.53
CA PHE A 183 4.05 -17.68 -1.17
C PHE A 183 4.16 -17.93 -2.67
N GLU A 184 3.81 -16.93 -3.51
CA GLU A 184 4.04 -16.97 -4.94
C GLU A 184 5.42 -16.39 -5.29
N HIS A 185 6.18 -17.11 -6.10
CA HIS A 185 7.47 -16.69 -6.64
C HIS A 185 7.49 -16.88 -8.16
N ALA A 186 8.43 -16.24 -8.84
CA ALA A 186 8.58 -16.34 -10.30
C ALA A 186 8.78 -17.78 -10.83
N GLY A 187 9.16 -18.73 -9.96
CA GLY A 187 9.36 -20.15 -10.28
C GLY A 187 8.25 -21.09 -9.79
N GLY A 188 7.13 -20.57 -9.26
CA GLY A 188 6.03 -21.38 -8.72
C GLY A 188 5.59 -20.92 -7.34
N SER A 189 4.86 -21.77 -6.62
CA SER A 189 4.41 -21.50 -5.25
C SER A 189 5.21 -22.31 -4.24
N ARG A 190 5.48 -21.72 -3.08
CA ARG A 190 6.11 -22.39 -1.94
C ARG A 190 5.14 -22.39 -0.76
N MET A 191 4.93 -23.56 -0.17
CA MET A 191 4.15 -23.72 1.05
C MET A 191 5.08 -23.99 2.24
N VAL A 192 4.92 -23.22 3.30
CA VAL A 192 5.68 -23.37 4.55
C VAL A 192 4.69 -23.48 5.71
N ASN A 193 4.84 -24.52 6.53
CA ASN A 193 3.98 -24.72 7.71
C ASN A 193 4.01 -23.47 8.60
N VAL A 194 2.83 -22.99 9.02
CA VAL A 194 2.70 -21.79 9.85
C VAL A 194 3.54 -21.88 11.13
N GLY A 195 3.64 -23.06 11.74
CA GLY A 195 4.41 -23.29 12.96
C GLY A 195 5.92 -23.05 12.82
N LEU A 196 6.45 -23.04 11.60
CA LEU A 196 7.85 -22.73 11.33
C LEU A 196 8.12 -21.23 11.12
N LEU A 197 7.07 -20.40 11.04
CA LEU A 197 7.14 -18.98 10.74
C LEU A 197 6.68 -18.16 11.96
N GLN A 198 7.64 -17.69 12.76
CA GLN A 198 7.35 -16.87 13.94
C GLN A 198 7.22 -15.38 13.63
N ASP A 199 7.82 -14.92 12.52
CA ASP A 199 7.93 -13.51 12.14
C ASP A 199 6.93 -13.18 11.02
N LEU A 200 5.61 -13.34 11.32
CA LEU A 200 4.51 -13.01 10.41
C LEU A 200 3.67 -11.85 10.94
N GLU A 201 3.27 -10.95 10.05
CA GLU A 201 2.29 -9.90 10.32
C GLU A 201 1.07 -10.08 9.41
N THR A 202 -0.14 -9.83 9.95
CA THR A 202 -1.36 -9.73 9.14
C THR A 202 -1.28 -8.54 8.19
N VAL A 203 -1.67 -8.70 6.92
CA VAL A 203 -1.49 -7.64 5.90
C VAL A 203 -2.71 -7.38 5.02
N TYR A 204 -3.86 -7.19 5.61
CA TYR A 204 -4.99 -6.49 4.98
C TYR A 204 -4.63 -5.03 4.73
N ALA A 205 -3.94 -4.43 5.69
CA ALA A 205 -3.30 -3.13 5.57
C ALA A 205 -1.78 -3.24 5.76
N MET A 206 -1.01 -2.39 5.11
CA MET A 206 0.44 -2.30 5.24
C MET A 206 0.93 -0.86 5.15
N THR A 207 2.17 -0.60 5.59
CA THR A 207 2.73 0.74 5.44
C THR A 207 3.06 1.05 3.98
N ILE A 208 2.95 2.32 3.60
CA ILE A 208 3.29 2.79 2.24
C ILE A 208 4.73 2.40 1.87
N HIS A 209 5.67 2.48 2.81
CA HIS A 209 7.08 2.11 2.58
C HIS A 209 7.25 0.65 2.12
N LYS A 210 6.46 -0.26 2.68
CA LYS A 210 6.52 -1.69 2.34
C LYS A 210 5.91 -2.04 0.99
N THR A 211 5.27 -1.07 0.30
CA THR A 211 4.67 -1.27 -1.02
C THR A 211 5.59 -0.94 -2.18
N GLN A 212 6.84 -0.56 -1.92
CA GLN A 212 7.79 -0.28 -3.00
C GLN A 212 7.96 -1.52 -3.89
N GLY A 213 7.77 -1.34 -5.20
CA GLY A 213 7.76 -2.45 -6.17
C GLY A 213 6.43 -3.18 -6.35
N SER A 214 5.45 -2.99 -5.46
CA SER A 214 4.11 -3.60 -5.57
C SER A 214 3.11 -2.68 -6.26
N GLU A 215 2.05 -3.26 -6.82
CA GLU A 215 0.93 -2.55 -7.45
C GLU A 215 -0.37 -3.30 -7.19
N PHE A 216 -1.47 -2.55 -7.07
CA PHE A 216 -2.80 -3.10 -6.76
C PHE A 216 -3.85 -2.54 -7.69
N GLY A 217 -4.90 -3.29 -7.98
CA GLY A 217 -6.05 -2.82 -8.76
C GLY A 217 -6.67 -1.57 -8.12
N HIS A 218 -6.97 -1.64 -6.83
CA HIS A 218 -7.52 -0.56 -6.02
C HIS A 218 -6.66 -0.35 -4.76
N VAL A 219 -6.33 0.88 -4.44
CA VAL A 219 -5.63 1.29 -3.20
C VAL A 219 -6.58 2.09 -2.31
N GLY A 220 -6.68 1.69 -1.04
CA GLY A 220 -7.29 2.47 0.02
C GLY A 220 -6.20 3.20 0.81
N LEU A 221 -5.97 4.47 0.55
CA LEU A 221 -4.96 5.27 1.25
C LEU A 221 -5.57 5.90 2.50
N VAL A 222 -5.09 5.52 3.69
CA VAL A 222 -5.57 6.01 4.98
C VAL A 222 -4.53 6.92 5.62
N LEU A 223 -4.88 8.18 5.82
CA LEU A 223 -4.03 9.22 6.40
C LEU A 223 -4.60 9.67 7.74
N ALA A 224 -3.91 9.32 8.81
CA ALA A 224 -4.29 9.72 10.16
C ALA A 224 -3.75 11.13 10.47
N PRO A 225 -4.53 12.05 11.06
CA PRO A 225 -4.05 13.37 11.48
C PRO A 225 -2.86 13.28 12.44
N GLN A 226 -2.84 12.26 13.32
CA GLN A 226 -1.76 12.05 14.29
C GLN A 226 -0.41 11.67 13.63
N ALA A 227 -0.44 11.27 12.38
CA ALA A 227 0.75 10.90 11.59
C ALA A 227 1.33 12.06 10.78
N GLU A 228 0.89 13.29 10.95
CA GLU A 228 1.25 14.44 10.12
C GLU A 228 2.76 14.61 9.92
N HIS A 229 3.56 14.31 10.94
CA HIS A 229 5.04 14.39 10.88
C HIS A 229 5.68 13.39 9.92
N LEU A 230 4.96 12.32 9.53
CA LEU A 230 5.39 11.32 8.55
C LEU A 230 4.86 11.60 7.15
N LEU A 231 3.83 12.46 7.05
CA LEU A 231 3.17 12.74 5.78
C LEU A 231 4.03 13.70 4.94
N SER A 232 4.20 13.37 3.68
CA SER A 232 4.90 14.21 2.70
C SER A 232 4.34 13.98 1.30
N SER A 233 4.61 14.92 0.39
CA SER A 233 4.23 14.78 -1.02
C SER A 233 4.81 13.51 -1.65
N GLN A 234 6.04 13.13 -1.31
CA GLN A 234 6.68 11.91 -1.81
C GLN A 234 5.97 10.65 -1.29
N LEU A 235 5.55 10.65 0.00
CA LEU A 235 4.79 9.54 0.57
C LEU A 235 3.44 9.38 -0.13
N LEU A 236 2.71 10.48 -0.33
CA LEU A 236 1.43 10.49 -1.03
C LEU A 236 1.60 10.01 -2.49
N TYR A 237 2.56 10.56 -3.20
CA TYR A 237 2.87 10.15 -4.57
C TYR A 237 3.16 8.65 -4.66
N THR A 238 4.01 8.14 -3.77
CA THR A 238 4.33 6.71 -3.73
C THR A 238 3.07 5.87 -3.54
N ALA A 239 2.19 6.25 -2.59
CA ALA A 239 0.96 5.52 -2.32
C ALA A 239 -0.03 5.56 -3.49
N ILE A 240 -0.29 6.75 -4.06
CA ILE A 240 -1.22 6.97 -5.17
C ILE A 240 -0.79 6.16 -6.39
N THR A 241 0.51 6.15 -6.69
CA THR A 241 1.07 5.43 -7.84
C THR A 241 1.11 3.90 -7.67
N ARG A 242 0.71 3.35 -6.51
CA ARG A 242 0.46 1.91 -6.33
C ARG A 242 -0.88 1.46 -6.92
N ALA A 243 -1.81 2.39 -7.14
CA ALA A 243 -3.13 2.08 -7.70
C ALA A 243 -3.07 2.00 -9.23
N LYS A 244 -3.61 0.91 -9.79
CA LYS A 244 -3.74 0.71 -11.25
C LYS A 244 -5.05 1.27 -11.79
N GLN A 245 -6.15 1.07 -11.06
CA GLN A 245 -7.51 1.33 -11.54
C GLN A 245 -8.25 2.31 -10.64
N ARG A 246 -8.10 2.20 -9.31
CA ARG A 246 -8.84 3.00 -8.35
C ARG A 246 -8.01 3.36 -7.13
N CYS A 247 -8.19 4.58 -6.63
CA CYS A 247 -7.60 5.07 -5.39
C CYS A 247 -8.66 5.73 -4.52
N SER A 248 -8.96 5.15 -3.35
CA SER A 248 -9.78 5.77 -2.31
C SER A 248 -8.88 6.45 -1.30
N VAL A 249 -9.11 7.73 -1.00
CA VAL A 249 -8.30 8.51 -0.06
C VAL A 249 -9.13 8.84 1.17
N CYS A 250 -8.80 8.20 2.30
CA CYS A 250 -9.47 8.36 3.59
C CYS A 250 -8.72 9.42 4.40
N THR A 251 -9.21 10.66 4.40
CA THR A 251 -8.55 11.79 5.07
C THR A 251 -9.49 13.00 5.18
N ASN A 252 -9.10 14.00 5.97
CA ASN A 252 -9.71 15.33 5.97
C ASN A 252 -8.83 16.34 5.21
N GLN A 253 -9.42 17.50 4.90
CA GLN A 253 -8.74 18.54 4.12
C GLN A 253 -7.46 19.03 4.76
N ALA A 254 -7.48 19.27 6.07
CA ALA A 254 -6.30 19.81 6.78
C ALA A 254 -5.11 18.87 6.69
N THR A 255 -5.33 17.58 6.96
CA THR A 255 -4.30 16.53 6.87
C THR A 255 -3.76 16.38 5.45
N TRP A 256 -4.66 16.41 4.44
CA TRP A 256 -4.27 16.33 3.04
C TRP A 256 -3.38 17.49 2.62
N GLN A 257 -3.84 18.73 2.89
CA GLN A 257 -3.10 19.93 2.49
C GLN A 257 -1.73 20.02 3.14
N ARG A 258 -1.61 19.66 4.43
CA ARG A 258 -0.31 19.58 5.11
C ARG A 258 0.58 18.53 4.48
N ALA A 259 0.05 17.34 4.20
CA ALA A 259 0.81 16.24 3.58
C ALA A 259 1.37 16.64 2.21
N VAL A 260 0.56 17.30 1.37
CA VAL A 260 1.00 17.81 0.06
C VAL A 260 2.03 18.92 0.19
N GLY A 261 1.88 19.81 1.20
CA GLY A 261 2.81 20.91 1.45
C GLY A 261 4.15 20.49 2.02
N ASN A 262 4.24 19.32 2.65
CA ASN A 262 5.47 18.82 3.26
C ASN A 262 6.37 18.15 2.23
N LYS A 263 7.60 18.66 2.10
CA LYS A 263 8.68 18.01 1.33
C LYS A 263 9.67 17.34 2.28
N THR A 264 9.91 16.06 2.08
CA THR A 264 10.99 15.39 2.81
C THR A 264 12.34 15.94 2.30
N ARG A 265 13.03 16.72 3.12
CA ARG A 265 14.43 17.12 2.85
C ARG A 265 15.34 16.05 3.43
N ARG A 266 16.05 15.34 2.57
CA ARG A 266 17.16 14.47 2.98
C ARG A 266 18.47 15.13 2.56
N TRP A 267 19.37 15.27 3.49
CA TRP A 267 20.71 15.77 3.22
C TRP A 267 21.57 14.58 2.80
N SER A 268 22.02 14.57 1.56
CA SER A 268 23.14 13.75 1.12
C SER A 268 24.26 14.69 0.70
N GLY A 269 25.48 14.40 1.10
CA GLY A 269 26.65 15.19 0.65
C GLY A 269 26.99 14.96 -0.82
N LEU A 270 26.27 14.04 -1.50
CA LEU A 270 26.58 13.64 -2.88
C LEU A 270 26.39 14.78 -3.88
N GLY A 271 25.32 15.56 -3.77
CA GLY A 271 25.06 16.71 -4.64
C GLY A 271 26.18 17.76 -4.56
N GLN A 272 26.74 18.00 -3.36
CA GLN A 272 27.88 18.91 -3.19
C GLN A 272 29.16 18.33 -3.78
N LEU A 273 29.40 17.02 -3.63
CA LEU A 273 30.57 16.34 -4.20
C LEU A 273 30.54 16.24 -5.73
N LEU A 274 29.37 16.17 -6.35
CA LEU A 274 29.22 16.09 -7.79
C LEU A 274 29.12 17.45 -8.49
N SER A 275 28.98 18.53 -7.74
CA SER A 275 28.91 19.93 -8.25
C SER A 275 30.26 20.64 -8.22
N GLY A 276 31.30 20.06 -7.66
CA GLY A 276 32.69 20.54 -7.65
C GLY A 276 33.49 19.83 -8.73
#